data_1372cd06df986a48c19f87ae7afbe3cb
#
_entry.id   1372cd06df986a48c19f87ae7afbe3cb
#
_cell.length_a   1.000
_cell.length_b   1.000
_cell.length_c   1.000
_cell.angle_alpha   90.00
_cell.angle_beta   90.00
_cell.angle_gamma   90.00
#
_symmetry.space_group_name_H-M   'P 1'
#
loop_
_entity.id
_entity.type
_entity.pdbx_description
1 polymer ?
#
loop_
_entity_poly.entity_id
_entity_poly.type
_entity_poly.pdbx_seq_one_letter_code
_entity_poly.pdbx_strand_id
1 'polypeptide(L)'
;LVIWALILVVTIKYVVFLMRADNKGEGGTLALMALAQRALGRRSTSVFFLGVVGAALFYGDGIITPAVSVLSAIEGLKDAPVLGPRLTPYVLPISAGILVALFMMQSRGTASMARFFGPITALWFLVLGGLGVMHIADDPSIIRAASPVYGVLFLLDNGFLGFVILGSVFLAVTGAEALYADMGHFGKKPIRAAWLALVLPCLLLNYLGQGSLVLSNPEARHNPFFDMIPQSIYWPVILLATAATVIASQAVITGAFSMTQQAVQLGLFPRIDIRRTSETQAGQIFVPQVNTFLMVGVLILLFAFKTSSAL
;
A
#
# COMPACT_ATOMS: atom_id res chain seq x y z
N LEU A 1 0.55 -15.77 10.30
CA LEU A 1 0.59 -14.38 10.79
C LEU A 1 -0.02 -13.41 9.78
N VAL A 2 0.41 -13.38 8.51
CA VAL A 2 -0.06 -12.43 7.48
C VAL A 2 -1.58 -12.47 7.31
N ILE A 3 -2.18 -13.66 7.20
CA ILE A 3 -3.64 -13.85 7.08
C ILE A 3 -4.38 -13.16 8.24
N TRP A 4 -3.93 -13.38 9.47
CA TRP A 4 -4.56 -12.81 10.64
C TRP A 4 -4.27 -11.31 10.80
N ALA A 5 -3.13 -10.82 10.32
CA ALA A 5 -2.87 -9.39 10.22
C ALA A 5 -3.85 -8.70 9.25
N LEU A 6 -4.12 -9.29 8.07
CA LEU A 6 -5.15 -8.80 7.14
C LEU A 6 -6.55 -8.76 7.78
N ILE A 7 -6.90 -9.80 8.54
CA ILE A 7 -8.21 -9.86 9.20
C ILE A 7 -8.29 -8.85 10.33
N LEU A 8 -7.34 -8.86 11.27
CA LEU A 8 -7.41 -8.04 12.49
C LEU A 8 -7.08 -6.57 12.22
N VAL A 9 -5.97 -6.30 11.51
CA VAL A 9 -5.50 -4.93 11.31
C VAL A 9 -6.30 -4.26 10.19
N VAL A 10 -6.36 -4.86 9.00
CA VAL A 10 -7.01 -4.19 7.88
C VAL A 10 -8.54 -4.30 7.96
N THR A 11 -9.07 -5.53 8.06
CA THR A 11 -10.52 -5.71 8.00
C THR A 11 -11.21 -5.20 9.26
N ILE A 12 -10.83 -5.68 10.44
CA ILE A 12 -11.53 -5.33 11.67
C ILE A 12 -11.22 -3.89 12.08
N LYS A 13 -9.93 -3.54 12.24
CA LYS A 13 -9.54 -2.21 12.73
C LYS A 13 -9.91 -1.11 11.75
N TYR A 14 -9.47 -1.19 10.47
CA TYR A 14 -9.70 -0.10 9.52
C TYR A 14 -11.08 -0.17 8.89
N VAL A 15 -11.46 -1.27 8.21
CA VAL A 15 -12.67 -1.34 7.40
C VAL A 15 -13.94 -1.40 8.25
N VAL A 16 -13.93 -2.11 9.39
CA VAL A 16 -15.12 -2.22 10.26
C VAL A 16 -15.20 -1.08 11.26
N PHE A 17 -14.12 -0.79 12.00
CA PHE A 17 -14.15 0.21 13.09
C PHE A 17 -13.77 1.62 12.62
N LEU A 18 -12.58 1.86 12.09
CA LEU A 18 -12.10 3.22 11.80
C LEU A 18 -12.94 3.93 10.74
N MET A 19 -13.44 3.22 9.73
CA MET A 19 -14.35 3.82 8.75
C MET A 19 -15.72 4.25 9.32
N ARG A 20 -16.01 4.00 10.60
CA ARG A 20 -17.17 4.59 11.29
C ARG A 20 -16.86 5.97 11.84
N ALA A 21 -15.58 6.26 12.09
CA ALA A 21 -15.12 7.56 12.57
C ALA A 21 -15.00 8.54 11.38
N ASP A 22 -16.12 9.09 11.00
CA ASP A 22 -16.31 9.99 9.86
C ASP A 22 -16.41 11.43 10.36
N ASN A 23 -15.54 12.31 9.91
CA ASN A 23 -15.60 13.75 10.17
C ASN A 23 -16.16 14.48 8.94
N LYS A 24 -17.48 14.50 8.78
CA LYS A 24 -18.21 15.13 7.65
C LYS A 24 -17.78 14.57 6.28
N GLY A 25 -17.60 13.26 6.21
CA GLY A 25 -17.12 12.56 5.04
C GLY A 25 -15.60 12.39 4.97
N GLU A 26 -14.83 13.15 5.72
CA GLU A 26 -13.37 13.05 5.75
C GLU A 26 -12.88 11.99 6.74
N GLY A 27 -11.86 11.23 6.35
CA GLY A 27 -11.13 10.28 7.17
C GLY A 27 -9.67 10.67 7.35
N GLY A 28 -8.87 9.74 7.85
CA GLY A 28 -7.44 9.91 8.08
C GLY A 28 -7.09 10.31 9.53
N THR A 29 -5.80 10.33 9.82
CA THR A 29 -5.28 10.49 11.19
C THR A 29 -5.67 11.83 11.81
N LEU A 30 -5.63 12.92 11.04
CA LEU A 30 -5.97 14.25 11.54
C LEU A 30 -7.48 14.40 11.75
N ALA A 31 -8.31 13.81 10.90
CA ALA A 31 -9.75 13.75 11.10
C ALA A 31 -10.10 12.99 12.40
N LEU A 32 -9.45 11.85 12.63
CA LEU A 32 -9.60 11.08 13.87
C LEU A 32 -9.17 11.87 15.12
N MET A 33 -8.06 12.60 15.03
CA MET A 33 -7.60 13.50 16.09
C MET A 33 -8.67 14.56 16.42
N ALA A 34 -9.23 15.21 15.40
CA ALA A 34 -10.26 16.23 15.56
C ALA A 34 -11.53 15.66 16.21
N LEU A 35 -11.96 14.47 15.79
CA LEU A 35 -13.10 13.75 16.38
C LEU A 35 -12.86 13.39 17.86
N ALA A 36 -11.68 12.87 18.17
CA ALA A 36 -11.31 12.49 19.54
C ALA A 36 -11.28 13.72 20.47
N GLN A 37 -10.71 14.84 20.03
CA GLN A 37 -10.71 16.09 20.81
C GLN A 37 -12.13 16.63 21.05
N ARG A 38 -12.98 16.53 20.01
CA ARG A 38 -14.39 16.93 20.12
C ARG A 38 -15.16 16.04 21.12
N ALA A 39 -14.92 14.72 21.06
CA ALA A 39 -15.57 13.77 21.97
C ALA A 39 -15.15 13.97 23.44
N LEU A 40 -13.89 14.38 23.67
CA LEU A 40 -13.38 14.69 25.01
C LEU A 40 -13.87 16.04 25.56
N GLY A 41 -14.51 16.88 24.74
CA GLY A 41 -14.95 18.24 25.12
C GLY A 41 -13.80 19.19 25.50
N ARG A 42 -12.55 18.80 25.33
CA ARG A 42 -11.35 19.59 25.68
C ARG A 42 -10.20 19.29 24.73
N ARG A 43 -9.28 20.24 24.59
CA ARG A 43 -8.01 20.04 23.89
C ARG A 43 -7.09 19.17 24.77
N SER A 44 -6.94 17.89 24.40
CA SER A 44 -6.02 16.98 25.04
C SER A 44 -4.66 17.03 24.32
N THR A 45 -3.60 17.34 25.06
CA THR A 45 -2.23 17.39 24.55
C THR A 45 -1.77 16.01 24.02
N SER A 46 -2.16 14.93 24.70
CA SER A 46 -1.80 13.57 24.28
C SER A 46 -2.45 13.21 22.94
N VAL A 47 -3.75 13.52 22.77
CA VAL A 47 -4.47 13.28 21.50
C VAL A 47 -3.88 14.13 20.38
N PHE A 48 -3.51 15.37 20.67
CA PHE A 48 -2.85 16.26 19.72
C PHE A 48 -1.50 15.68 19.29
N PHE A 49 -0.65 15.31 20.25
CA PHE A 49 0.67 14.74 19.96
C PHE A 49 0.56 13.46 19.13
N LEU A 50 -0.33 12.53 19.50
CA LEU A 50 -0.55 11.30 18.73
C LEU A 50 -1.04 11.59 17.31
N GLY A 51 -1.91 12.58 17.12
CA GLY A 51 -2.37 12.97 15.79
C GLY A 51 -1.26 13.54 14.92
N VAL A 52 -0.39 14.39 15.48
CA VAL A 52 0.76 14.98 14.78
C VAL A 52 1.79 13.90 14.42
N VAL A 53 2.12 13.02 15.38
CA VAL A 53 3.04 11.88 15.13
C VAL A 53 2.47 10.97 14.03
N GLY A 54 1.19 10.62 14.11
CA GLY A 54 0.55 9.80 13.08
C GLY A 54 0.55 10.45 11.70
N ALA A 55 0.34 11.78 11.62
CA ALA A 55 0.46 12.51 10.36
C ALA A 55 1.90 12.51 9.84
N ALA A 56 2.90 12.70 10.69
CA ALA A 56 4.31 12.64 10.31
C ALA A 56 4.71 11.26 9.77
N LEU A 57 4.24 10.18 10.43
CA LEU A 57 4.46 8.80 9.97
C LEU A 57 3.81 8.55 8.60
N PHE A 58 2.64 9.12 8.32
CA PHE A 58 2.00 9.01 7.01
C PHE A 58 2.82 9.69 5.90
N TYR A 59 3.48 10.82 6.16
CA TYR A 59 4.41 11.40 5.19
C TYR A 59 5.65 10.52 4.98
N GLY A 60 6.13 9.85 6.04
CA GLY A 60 7.18 8.85 5.93
C GLY A 60 6.78 7.69 5.02
N ASP A 61 5.56 7.15 5.21
CA ASP A 61 4.99 6.14 4.33
C ASP A 61 4.84 6.65 2.88
N GLY A 62 4.44 7.91 2.71
CA GLY A 62 4.38 8.58 1.39
C GLY A 62 5.71 8.66 0.64
N ILE A 63 6.84 8.48 1.33
CA ILE A 63 8.18 8.37 0.74
C ILE A 63 8.56 6.90 0.51
N ILE A 64 8.36 6.04 1.51
CA ILE A 64 8.79 4.65 1.50
C ILE A 64 7.96 3.83 0.50
N THR A 65 6.64 3.90 0.56
CA THR A 65 5.73 3.05 -0.22
C THR A 65 5.91 3.20 -1.73
N PRO A 66 5.99 4.40 -2.35
CA PRO A 66 6.28 4.52 -3.77
C PRO A 66 7.65 3.96 -4.16
N ALA A 67 8.69 4.18 -3.34
CA ALA A 67 10.02 3.68 -3.60
C ALA A 67 10.07 2.16 -3.62
N VAL A 68 9.58 1.51 -2.55
CA VAL A 68 9.56 0.05 -2.40
C VAL A 68 8.69 -0.59 -3.49
N SER A 69 7.45 -0.10 -3.66
CA SER A 69 6.47 -0.74 -4.55
C SER A 69 6.90 -0.72 -6.01
N VAL A 70 7.34 0.45 -6.51
CA VAL A 70 7.78 0.56 -7.91
C VAL A 70 9.08 -0.21 -8.13
N LEU A 71 10.04 -0.11 -7.22
CA LEU A 71 11.30 -0.83 -7.33
C LEU A 71 11.07 -2.35 -7.32
N SER A 72 10.26 -2.86 -6.39
CA SER A 72 9.94 -4.30 -6.28
C SER A 72 9.26 -4.83 -7.56
N ALA A 73 8.29 -4.08 -8.13
CA ALA A 73 7.64 -4.48 -9.38
C ALA A 73 8.64 -4.55 -10.56
N ILE A 74 9.56 -3.58 -10.64
CA ILE A 74 10.57 -3.54 -11.69
C ILE A 74 11.70 -4.56 -11.44
N GLU A 75 11.97 -4.93 -10.20
CA GLU A 75 12.90 -6.02 -9.87
C GLU A 75 12.48 -7.36 -10.48
N GLY A 76 11.19 -7.59 -10.70
CA GLY A 76 10.71 -8.74 -11.47
C GLY A 76 11.30 -8.86 -12.88
N LEU A 77 11.83 -7.78 -13.44
CA LEU A 77 12.57 -7.85 -14.70
C LEU A 77 13.85 -8.68 -14.60
N LYS A 78 14.43 -8.84 -13.41
CA LYS A 78 15.64 -9.66 -13.19
C LYS A 78 15.37 -11.14 -13.46
N ASP A 79 14.15 -11.59 -13.11
CA ASP A 79 13.71 -12.98 -13.22
C ASP A 79 12.98 -13.24 -14.56
N ALA A 80 12.92 -12.22 -15.43
CA ALA A 80 12.22 -12.31 -16.71
C ALA A 80 12.87 -13.35 -17.63
N PRO A 81 12.07 -14.24 -18.26
CA PRO A 81 12.60 -15.26 -19.18
C PRO A 81 13.43 -14.63 -20.31
N VAL A 82 14.60 -15.20 -20.57
CA VAL A 82 15.54 -14.85 -21.66
C VAL A 82 16.24 -13.49 -21.48
N LEU A 83 15.56 -12.47 -21.00
CA LEU A 83 16.07 -11.09 -20.94
C LEU A 83 16.54 -10.63 -19.56
N GLY A 84 16.26 -11.39 -18.49
CA GLY A 84 16.53 -11.00 -17.10
C GLY A 84 17.96 -10.47 -16.87
N PRO A 85 19.03 -11.22 -17.21
CA PRO A 85 20.40 -10.75 -17.00
C PRO A 85 20.74 -9.44 -17.71
N ARG A 86 20.13 -9.20 -18.89
CA ARG A 86 20.34 -7.96 -19.67
C ARG A 86 19.57 -6.78 -19.09
N LEU A 87 18.44 -7.02 -18.43
CA LEU A 87 17.58 -5.99 -17.88
C LEU A 87 17.98 -5.56 -16.47
N THR A 88 18.72 -6.39 -15.74
CA THR A 88 19.17 -6.11 -14.37
C THR A 88 19.82 -4.72 -14.20
N PRO A 89 20.73 -4.23 -15.07
CA PRO A 89 21.32 -2.90 -14.93
C PRO A 89 20.31 -1.75 -15.10
N TYR A 90 19.20 -2.02 -15.77
CA TYR A 90 18.18 -1.00 -16.07
C TYR A 90 17.08 -0.91 -15.02
N VAL A 91 17.01 -1.82 -14.05
CA VAL A 91 15.98 -1.83 -12.99
C VAL A 91 15.94 -0.49 -12.26
N LEU A 92 17.08 -0.02 -11.77
CA LEU A 92 17.14 1.24 -11.02
C LEU A 92 16.82 2.48 -11.88
N PRO A 93 17.40 2.65 -13.09
CA PRO A 93 17.01 3.76 -13.97
C PRO A 93 15.54 3.74 -14.40
N ILE A 94 14.97 2.58 -14.69
CA ILE A 94 13.54 2.46 -15.06
C ILE A 94 12.66 2.86 -13.88
N SER A 95 12.96 2.34 -12.67
CA SER A 95 12.23 2.70 -11.44
C SER A 95 12.28 4.20 -11.18
N ALA A 96 13.47 4.81 -11.29
CA ALA A 96 13.64 6.26 -11.15
C ALA A 96 12.83 7.03 -12.20
N GLY A 97 12.87 6.61 -13.45
CA GLY A 97 12.10 7.22 -14.54
C GLY A 97 10.59 7.17 -14.31
N ILE A 98 10.07 6.02 -13.87
CA ILE A 98 8.65 5.86 -13.54
C ILE A 98 8.25 6.78 -12.38
N LEU A 99 9.04 6.81 -11.30
CA LEU A 99 8.77 7.65 -10.13
C LEU A 99 8.80 9.14 -10.49
N VAL A 100 9.82 9.59 -11.22
CA VAL A 100 9.89 10.99 -11.69
C VAL A 100 8.68 11.34 -12.55
N ALA A 101 8.33 10.48 -13.51
CA ALA A 101 7.15 10.68 -14.35
C ALA A 101 5.87 10.77 -13.52
N LEU A 102 5.71 9.87 -12.51
CA LEU A 102 4.57 9.87 -11.61
C LEU A 102 4.42 11.22 -10.87
N PHE A 103 5.50 11.72 -10.25
CA PHE A 103 5.48 13.00 -9.54
C PHE A 103 5.30 14.21 -10.47
N MET A 104 5.86 14.19 -11.67
CA MET A 104 5.65 15.24 -12.65
C MET A 104 4.21 15.31 -13.18
N MET A 105 3.53 14.17 -13.27
CA MET A 105 2.14 14.11 -13.74
C MET A 105 1.15 14.65 -12.71
N GLN A 106 1.50 14.74 -11.42
CA GLN A 106 0.61 15.26 -10.36
C GLN A 106 0.07 16.67 -10.68
N SER A 107 0.93 17.53 -11.22
CA SER A 107 0.58 18.92 -11.53
C SER A 107 -0.48 19.07 -12.63
N ARG A 108 -0.61 18.07 -13.51
CA ARG A 108 -1.59 18.09 -14.63
C ARG A 108 -2.95 17.52 -14.23
N GLY A 109 -3.08 16.99 -13.02
CA GLY A 109 -4.27 16.28 -12.56
C GLY A 109 -4.36 14.85 -13.10
N THR A 110 -4.90 13.97 -12.28
CA THR A 110 -5.02 12.53 -12.58
C THR A 110 -6.42 12.11 -12.98
N ALA A 111 -7.37 13.06 -13.10
CA ALA A 111 -8.79 12.79 -13.37
C ALA A 111 -9.02 11.93 -14.62
N SER A 112 -8.31 12.21 -15.71
CA SER A 112 -8.47 11.46 -16.98
C SER A 112 -7.96 10.01 -16.88
N MET A 113 -6.95 9.75 -16.04
CA MET A 113 -6.37 8.42 -15.84
C MET A 113 -7.08 7.65 -14.74
N ALA A 114 -7.69 8.34 -13.78
CA ALA A 114 -8.38 7.71 -12.65
C ALA A 114 -9.48 6.72 -13.08
N ARG A 115 -10.10 6.92 -14.25
CA ARG A 115 -11.08 5.98 -14.81
C ARG A 115 -10.53 4.57 -15.08
N PHE A 116 -9.23 4.46 -15.33
CA PHE A 116 -8.56 3.19 -15.58
C PHE A 116 -8.05 2.52 -14.30
N PHE A 117 -7.94 3.26 -13.18
CA PHE A 117 -7.38 2.75 -11.94
C PHE A 117 -8.21 1.58 -11.39
N GLY A 118 -9.53 1.72 -11.37
CA GLY A 118 -10.43 0.67 -10.89
C GLY A 118 -10.28 -0.64 -11.69
N PRO A 119 -10.47 -0.63 -13.01
CA PRO A 119 -10.31 -1.82 -13.85
C PRO A 119 -8.92 -2.46 -13.76
N ILE A 120 -7.84 -1.67 -13.79
CA ILE A 120 -6.46 -2.20 -13.71
C ILE A 120 -6.23 -2.85 -12.34
N THR A 121 -6.63 -2.19 -11.26
CA THR A 121 -6.47 -2.71 -9.90
C THR A 121 -7.34 -3.94 -9.66
N ALA A 122 -8.58 -3.96 -10.18
CA ALA A 122 -9.43 -5.14 -10.11
C ALA A 122 -8.82 -6.34 -10.85
N LEU A 123 -8.30 -6.11 -12.07
CA LEU A 123 -7.60 -7.15 -12.82
C LEU A 123 -6.36 -7.64 -12.06
N TRP A 124 -5.60 -6.73 -11.45
CA TRP A 124 -4.45 -7.08 -10.62
C TRP A 124 -4.84 -8.03 -9.48
N PHE A 125 -5.88 -7.71 -8.69
CA PHE A 125 -6.32 -8.58 -7.61
C PHE A 125 -6.85 -9.93 -8.12
N LEU A 126 -7.55 -9.96 -9.25
CA LEU A 126 -8.00 -11.22 -9.86
C LEU A 126 -6.82 -12.09 -10.30
N VAL A 127 -5.76 -11.49 -10.86
CA VAL A 127 -4.53 -12.22 -11.22
C VAL A 127 -3.85 -12.74 -9.95
N LEU A 128 -3.71 -11.93 -8.90
CA LEU A 128 -3.16 -12.37 -7.61
C LEU A 128 -3.92 -13.56 -7.04
N GLY A 129 -5.26 -13.47 -7.00
CA GLY A 129 -6.11 -14.56 -6.53
C GLY A 129 -6.01 -15.81 -7.41
N GLY A 130 -5.98 -15.65 -8.72
CA GLY A 130 -5.85 -16.74 -9.68
C GLY A 130 -4.53 -17.50 -9.54
N LEU A 131 -3.40 -16.77 -9.46
CA LEU A 131 -2.09 -17.36 -9.19
C LEU A 131 -2.08 -18.09 -7.84
N GLY A 132 -2.69 -17.48 -6.81
CA GLY A 132 -2.82 -18.11 -5.50
C GLY A 132 -3.55 -19.44 -5.56
N VAL A 133 -4.70 -19.50 -6.23
CA VAL A 133 -5.49 -20.74 -6.38
C VAL A 133 -4.69 -21.82 -7.10
N MET A 134 -3.93 -21.47 -8.13
CA MET A 134 -3.12 -22.44 -8.88
C MET A 134 -2.09 -23.15 -7.99
N HIS A 135 -1.51 -22.43 -7.02
CA HIS A 135 -0.42 -22.93 -6.17
C HIS A 135 -0.86 -23.47 -4.80
N ILE A 136 -2.11 -23.27 -4.37
CA ILE A 136 -2.61 -23.87 -3.10
C ILE A 136 -2.56 -25.40 -3.15
N ALA A 137 -2.66 -25.99 -4.33
CA ALA A 137 -2.60 -27.42 -4.52
C ALA A 137 -1.17 -28.03 -4.39
N ASP A 138 -0.11 -27.21 -4.44
CA ASP A 138 1.27 -27.65 -4.33
C ASP A 138 1.58 -28.25 -2.94
N ASP A 139 1.02 -27.63 -1.89
CA ASP A 139 1.01 -28.18 -0.53
C ASP A 139 -0.28 -27.78 0.22
N PRO A 140 -1.33 -28.61 0.20
CA PRO A 140 -2.61 -28.32 0.86
C PRO A 140 -2.51 -28.11 2.37
N SER A 141 -1.40 -28.49 3.02
CA SER A 141 -1.21 -28.29 4.46
C SER A 141 -1.23 -26.80 4.84
N ILE A 142 -0.99 -25.89 3.87
CA ILE A 142 -1.04 -24.45 4.07
C ILE A 142 -2.41 -23.96 4.59
N ILE A 143 -3.50 -24.71 4.36
CA ILE A 143 -4.84 -24.37 4.87
C ILE A 143 -4.84 -24.27 6.40
N ARG A 144 -3.93 -24.96 7.08
CA ARG A 144 -3.74 -24.84 8.55
C ARG A 144 -3.42 -23.41 8.97
N ALA A 145 -2.83 -22.58 8.09
CA ALA A 145 -2.56 -21.16 8.33
C ALA A 145 -3.84 -20.34 8.58
N ALA A 146 -5.02 -20.84 8.20
CA ALA A 146 -6.31 -20.25 8.55
C ALA A 146 -6.61 -20.31 10.06
N SER A 147 -6.00 -21.23 10.80
CA SER A 147 -6.13 -21.29 12.26
C SER A 147 -5.21 -20.27 12.96
N PRO A 148 -5.73 -19.40 13.83
CA PRO A 148 -4.91 -18.43 14.57
C PRO A 148 -3.92 -19.08 15.54
N VAL A 149 -4.20 -20.31 15.94
CA VAL A 149 -3.40 -21.04 16.93
C VAL A 149 -1.94 -21.16 16.51
N TYR A 150 -1.69 -21.49 15.23
CA TYR A 150 -0.32 -21.58 14.71
C TYR A 150 0.44 -20.25 14.76
N GLY A 151 -0.26 -19.14 14.52
CA GLY A 151 0.34 -17.80 14.63
C GLY A 151 0.69 -17.46 16.09
N VAL A 152 -0.20 -17.77 17.03
CA VAL A 152 0.02 -17.52 18.46
C VAL A 152 1.16 -18.40 18.98
N LEU A 153 1.15 -19.70 18.68
CA LEU A 153 2.23 -20.61 19.07
C LEU A 153 3.58 -20.16 18.53
N PHE A 154 3.63 -19.79 17.25
CA PHE A 154 4.86 -19.26 16.64
C PHE A 154 5.43 -18.06 17.41
N LEU A 155 4.58 -17.11 17.84
CA LEU A 155 5.03 -15.95 18.60
C LEU A 155 5.51 -16.31 20.01
N LEU A 156 4.84 -17.26 20.67
CA LEU A 156 5.23 -17.73 22.00
C LEU A 156 6.56 -18.49 21.95
N ASP A 157 6.74 -19.35 20.96
CA ASP A 157 7.92 -20.21 20.83
C ASP A 157 9.17 -19.42 20.39
N ASN A 158 9.00 -18.32 19.62
CA ASN A 158 10.11 -17.57 19.05
C ASN A 158 10.39 -16.21 19.74
N GLY A 159 9.62 -15.81 20.73
CA GLY A 159 9.88 -14.62 21.55
C GLY A 159 10.27 -13.37 20.77
N PHE A 160 11.48 -12.86 20.97
CA PHE A 160 11.95 -11.64 20.29
C PHE A 160 12.01 -11.78 18.76
N LEU A 161 12.41 -12.94 18.22
CA LEU A 161 12.40 -13.20 16.78
C LEU A 161 10.98 -13.13 16.22
N GLY A 162 10.00 -13.69 16.94
CA GLY A 162 8.58 -13.57 16.58
C GLY A 162 8.13 -12.11 16.50
N PHE A 163 8.59 -11.25 17.41
CA PHE A 163 8.31 -9.81 17.38
C PHE A 163 8.92 -9.12 16.16
N VAL A 164 10.16 -9.44 15.80
CA VAL A 164 10.81 -8.90 14.58
C VAL A 164 10.05 -9.32 13.32
N ILE A 165 9.64 -10.60 13.24
CA ILE A 165 8.85 -11.09 12.10
C ILE A 165 7.48 -10.42 12.03
N LEU A 166 6.86 -10.06 13.17
CA LEU A 166 5.63 -9.24 13.16
C LEU A 166 5.84 -7.90 12.47
N GLY A 167 7.01 -7.27 12.57
CA GLY A 167 7.34 -6.05 11.83
C GLY A 167 7.25 -6.26 10.32
N SER A 168 7.85 -7.34 9.81
CA SER A 168 7.76 -7.70 8.38
C SER A 168 6.33 -8.06 7.95
N VAL A 169 5.58 -8.77 8.82
CA VAL A 169 4.16 -9.07 8.58
C VAL A 169 3.34 -7.77 8.53
N PHE A 170 3.63 -6.81 9.40
CA PHE A 170 2.95 -5.52 9.42
C PHE A 170 3.24 -4.75 8.13
N LEU A 171 4.48 -4.76 7.66
CA LEU A 171 4.87 -4.17 6.38
C LEU A 171 4.09 -4.78 5.20
N ALA A 172 3.88 -6.10 5.21
CA ALA A 172 3.12 -6.79 4.15
C ALA A 172 1.62 -6.43 4.11
N VAL A 173 1.07 -5.81 5.16
CA VAL A 173 -0.34 -5.40 5.26
C VAL A 173 -0.53 -3.90 5.41
N THR A 174 0.50 -3.09 5.14
CA THR A 174 0.41 -1.60 5.12
C THR A 174 -0.48 -1.11 3.98
N GLY A 175 -0.82 0.19 4.01
CA GLY A 175 -1.71 0.82 3.02
C GLY A 175 -3.18 0.88 3.43
N ALA A 176 -3.58 0.23 4.54
CA ALA A 176 -4.95 0.32 5.05
C ALA A 176 -5.31 1.71 5.56
N GLU A 177 -4.33 2.48 6.02
CA GLU A 177 -4.45 3.89 6.40
C GLU A 177 -4.82 4.76 5.21
N ALA A 178 -4.31 4.46 4.01
CA ALA A 178 -4.68 5.16 2.78
C ALA A 178 -6.17 4.95 2.46
N LEU A 179 -6.72 3.74 2.66
CA LEU A 179 -8.17 3.49 2.52
C LEU A 179 -9.00 4.41 3.42
N TYR A 180 -8.54 4.66 4.64
CA TYR A 180 -9.23 5.54 5.58
C TYR A 180 -9.03 7.01 5.23
N ALA A 181 -7.86 7.42 4.76
CA ALA A 181 -7.58 8.77 4.29
C ALA A 181 -8.43 9.13 3.06
N ASP A 182 -8.57 8.19 2.13
CA ASP A 182 -9.34 8.37 0.88
C ASP A 182 -10.86 8.21 1.04
N MET A 183 -11.34 7.95 2.25
CA MET A 183 -12.76 7.80 2.53
C MET A 183 -13.59 9.01 2.07
N GLY A 184 -12.99 10.22 2.13
CA GLY A 184 -13.62 11.45 1.67
C GLY A 184 -13.87 11.50 0.16
N HIS A 185 -13.08 10.76 -0.63
CA HIS A 185 -13.18 10.74 -2.09
C HIS A 185 -14.20 9.72 -2.61
N PHE A 186 -14.21 8.52 -2.03
CA PHE A 186 -14.95 7.39 -2.55
C PHE A 186 -16.17 7.01 -1.69
N GLY A 187 -16.19 7.44 -0.44
CA GLY A 187 -17.20 7.04 0.53
C GLY A 187 -16.97 5.63 1.10
N LYS A 188 -17.50 5.36 2.29
CA LYS A 188 -17.26 4.13 3.06
C LYS A 188 -17.89 2.86 2.45
N LYS A 189 -19.04 2.97 1.76
CA LYS A 189 -19.74 1.80 1.22
C LYS A 189 -18.98 1.14 0.07
N PRO A 190 -18.54 1.88 -0.98
CA PRO A 190 -17.74 1.30 -2.07
C PRO A 190 -16.43 0.69 -1.59
N ILE A 191 -15.72 1.37 -0.68
CA ILE A 191 -14.44 0.86 -0.14
C ILE A 191 -14.66 -0.47 0.59
N ARG A 192 -15.68 -0.56 1.47
CA ARG A 192 -16.01 -1.81 2.16
C ARG A 192 -16.40 -2.94 1.21
N ALA A 193 -17.22 -2.64 0.20
CA ALA A 193 -17.64 -3.62 -0.77
C ALA A 193 -16.45 -4.14 -1.59
N ALA A 194 -15.60 -3.27 -2.10
CA ALA A 194 -14.39 -3.64 -2.83
C ALA A 194 -13.44 -4.48 -1.96
N TRP A 195 -13.21 -4.06 -0.71
CA TRP A 195 -12.36 -4.80 0.21
C TRP A 195 -12.88 -6.21 0.48
N LEU A 196 -14.14 -6.34 0.91
CA LEU A 196 -14.68 -7.63 1.35
C LEU A 196 -14.98 -8.59 0.18
N ALA A 197 -15.40 -8.06 -0.98
CA ALA A 197 -15.81 -8.90 -2.11
C ALA A 197 -14.65 -9.26 -3.05
N LEU A 198 -13.62 -8.43 -3.15
CA LEU A 198 -12.53 -8.63 -4.11
C LEU A 198 -11.17 -8.68 -3.45
N VAL A 199 -10.76 -7.61 -2.76
CA VAL A 199 -9.37 -7.43 -2.34
C VAL A 199 -8.97 -8.46 -1.30
N LEU A 200 -9.73 -8.58 -0.21
CA LEU A 200 -9.43 -9.54 0.86
C LEU A 200 -9.40 -10.99 0.38
N PRO A 201 -10.41 -11.51 -0.34
CA PRO A 201 -10.36 -12.88 -0.86
C PRO A 201 -9.15 -13.14 -1.76
N CYS A 202 -8.86 -12.22 -2.69
CA CYS A 202 -7.73 -12.38 -3.60
C CYS A 202 -6.38 -12.34 -2.88
N LEU A 203 -6.22 -11.47 -1.87
CA LEU A 203 -5.00 -11.43 -1.06
C LEU A 203 -4.83 -12.69 -0.22
N LEU A 204 -5.91 -13.19 0.40
CA LEU A 204 -5.85 -14.44 1.18
C LEU A 204 -5.43 -15.62 0.29
N LEU A 205 -6.02 -15.74 -0.89
CA LEU A 205 -5.66 -16.78 -1.86
C LEU A 205 -4.21 -16.64 -2.31
N ASN A 206 -3.76 -15.42 -2.60
CA ASN A 206 -2.38 -15.16 -3.01
C ASN A 206 -1.38 -15.54 -1.93
N TYR A 207 -1.57 -15.13 -0.68
CA TYR A 207 -0.67 -15.46 0.41
C TYR A 207 -0.68 -16.96 0.76
N LEU A 208 -1.83 -17.62 0.66
CA LEU A 208 -1.89 -19.08 0.78
C LEU A 208 -1.13 -19.76 -0.35
N GLY A 209 -1.27 -19.32 -1.58
CA GLY A 209 -0.53 -19.86 -2.72
C GLY A 209 0.98 -19.66 -2.61
N GLN A 210 1.43 -18.46 -2.23
CA GLN A 210 2.86 -18.21 -1.98
C GLN A 210 3.40 -19.11 -0.87
N GLY A 211 2.65 -19.25 0.23
CA GLY A 211 3.04 -20.12 1.33
C GLY A 211 3.12 -21.59 0.92
N SER A 212 2.16 -22.08 0.14
CA SER A 212 2.13 -23.42 -0.39
C SER A 212 3.33 -23.71 -1.32
N LEU A 213 3.61 -22.78 -2.24
CA LEU A 213 4.77 -22.87 -3.13
C LEU A 213 6.09 -22.97 -2.36
N VAL A 214 6.27 -22.11 -1.34
CA VAL A 214 7.50 -22.13 -0.51
C VAL A 214 7.62 -23.41 0.33
N LEU A 215 6.50 -23.99 0.77
CA LEU A 215 6.51 -25.27 1.49
C LEU A 215 6.89 -26.43 0.58
N SER A 216 6.39 -26.45 -0.65
CA SER A 216 6.69 -27.48 -1.63
C SER A 216 8.08 -27.30 -2.27
N ASN A 217 8.51 -26.06 -2.48
CA ASN A 217 9.80 -25.71 -3.05
C ASN A 217 10.51 -24.61 -2.24
N PRO A 218 11.39 -24.96 -1.28
CA PRO A 218 12.07 -23.97 -0.44
C PRO A 218 12.97 -22.98 -1.17
N GLU A 219 13.35 -23.23 -2.42
CA GLU A 219 14.14 -22.28 -3.23
C GLU A 219 13.30 -21.06 -3.64
N ALA A 220 11.99 -21.22 -3.80
CA ALA A 220 11.05 -20.14 -4.11
C ALA A 220 10.94 -19.06 -3.01
N ARG A 221 11.56 -19.28 -1.85
CA ARG A 221 11.57 -18.28 -0.75
C ARG A 221 12.21 -16.93 -1.09
N HIS A 222 13.04 -16.87 -2.13
CA HIS A 222 13.72 -15.64 -2.52
C HIS A 222 12.79 -14.65 -3.21
N ASN A 223 11.93 -15.12 -4.12
CA ASN A 223 10.98 -14.31 -4.88
C ASN A 223 9.63 -15.02 -5.06
N PRO A 224 8.90 -15.36 -3.96
CA PRO A 224 7.73 -16.24 -4.02
C PRO A 224 6.66 -15.78 -5.01
N PHE A 225 6.47 -14.48 -5.13
CA PHE A 225 5.47 -13.92 -6.04
C PHE A 225 5.85 -14.14 -7.51
N PHE A 226 7.09 -13.86 -7.90
CA PHE A 226 7.53 -14.01 -9.30
C PHE A 226 7.66 -15.48 -9.70
N ASP A 227 8.02 -16.34 -8.74
CA ASP A 227 8.12 -17.80 -8.97
C ASP A 227 6.74 -18.46 -9.16
N MET A 228 5.65 -17.83 -8.70
CA MET A 228 4.28 -18.28 -8.99
C MET A 228 3.83 -18.02 -10.43
N ILE A 229 4.54 -17.17 -11.18
CA ILE A 229 4.06 -16.71 -12.48
C ILE A 229 4.49 -17.69 -13.58
N PRO A 230 3.55 -18.32 -14.31
CA PRO A 230 3.89 -19.12 -15.48
C PRO A 230 4.63 -18.29 -16.52
N GLN A 231 5.67 -18.88 -17.15
CA GLN A 231 6.50 -18.17 -18.13
C GLN A 231 5.72 -17.57 -19.29
N SER A 232 4.59 -18.20 -19.69
CA SER A 232 3.73 -17.74 -20.79
C SER A 232 3.05 -16.39 -20.54
N ILE A 233 2.76 -16.06 -19.27
CA ILE A 233 2.08 -14.81 -18.87
C ILE A 233 3.00 -13.87 -18.06
N TYR A 234 4.30 -14.18 -17.99
CA TYR A 234 5.24 -13.44 -17.14
C TYR A 234 5.27 -11.94 -17.48
N TRP A 235 5.44 -11.60 -18.74
CA TRP A 235 5.48 -10.20 -19.20
C TRP A 235 4.19 -9.43 -18.95
N PRO A 236 3.00 -9.94 -19.33
CA PRO A 236 1.75 -9.28 -18.97
C PRO A 236 1.58 -9.02 -17.48
N VAL A 237 2.00 -9.99 -16.62
CA VAL A 237 1.86 -9.85 -15.16
C VAL A 237 2.81 -8.78 -14.61
N ILE A 238 4.07 -8.71 -15.08
CA ILE A 238 5.00 -7.64 -14.66
C ILE A 238 4.49 -6.25 -15.09
N LEU A 239 3.98 -6.12 -16.31
CA LEU A 239 3.40 -4.86 -16.76
C LEU A 239 2.20 -4.46 -15.90
N LEU A 240 1.33 -5.43 -15.58
CA LEU A 240 0.17 -5.21 -14.72
C LEU A 240 0.61 -4.87 -13.28
N ALA A 241 1.62 -5.56 -12.72
CA ALA A 241 2.20 -5.25 -11.42
C ALA A 241 2.76 -3.82 -11.38
N THR A 242 3.51 -3.44 -12.41
CA THR A 242 4.05 -2.08 -12.53
C THR A 242 2.92 -1.04 -12.58
N ALA A 243 1.88 -1.27 -13.38
CA ALA A 243 0.72 -0.38 -13.42
C ALA A 243 0.00 -0.30 -12.06
N ALA A 244 -0.19 -1.43 -11.38
CA ALA A 244 -0.81 -1.49 -10.06
C ALA A 244 0.01 -0.73 -8.99
N THR A 245 1.35 -0.85 -9.01
CA THR A 245 2.22 -0.12 -8.07
C THR A 245 2.25 1.38 -8.33
N VAL A 246 2.18 1.81 -9.58
CA VAL A 246 2.02 3.23 -9.96
C VAL A 246 0.70 3.77 -9.42
N ILE A 247 -0.40 3.02 -9.56
CA ILE A 247 -1.72 3.41 -9.03
C ILE A 247 -1.71 3.47 -7.50
N ALA A 248 -1.11 2.48 -6.83
CA ALA A 248 -0.98 2.46 -5.38
C ALA A 248 -0.14 3.65 -4.88
N SER A 249 0.98 3.95 -5.54
CA SER A 249 1.82 5.11 -5.23
C SER A 249 1.04 6.42 -5.42
N GLN A 250 0.21 6.52 -6.46
CA GLN A 250 -0.66 7.66 -6.69
C GLN A 250 -1.64 7.88 -5.54
N ALA A 251 -2.25 6.81 -5.01
CA ALA A 251 -3.18 6.90 -3.88
C ALA A 251 -2.50 7.46 -2.63
N VAL A 252 -1.29 7.00 -2.31
CA VAL A 252 -0.53 7.48 -1.14
C VAL A 252 -0.12 8.95 -1.30
N ILE A 253 0.32 9.35 -2.49
CA ILE A 253 0.69 10.76 -2.78
C ILE A 253 -0.53 11.68 -2.63
N THR A 254 -1.68 11.31 -3.18
CA THR A 254 -2.93 12.10 -3.05
C THR A 254 -3.42 12.12 -1.61
N GLY A 255 -3.28 11.02 -0.87
CA GLY A 255 -3.53 10.97 0.57
C GLY A 255 -2.66 11.97 1.36
N ALA A 256 -1.38 12.11 1.00
CA ALA A 256 -0.49 13.11 1.62
C ALA A 256 -0.92 14.55 1.31
N PHE A 257 -1.41 14.83 0.10
CA PHE A 257 -1.97 16.15 -0.21
C PHE A 257 -3.24 16.44 0.59
N SER A 258 -4.15 15.47 0.70
CA SER A 258 -5.37 15.59 1.50
C SER A 258 -5.06 15.83 2.98
N MET A 259 -4.09 15.10 3.52
CA MET A 259 -3.63 15.28 4.89
C MET A 259 -2.98 16.67 5.09
N THR A 260 -2.23 17.15 4.11
CA THR A 260 -1.67 18.52 4.14
C THR A 260 -2.77 19.57 4.21
N GLN A 261 -3.82 19.42 3.41
CA GLN A 261 -4.98 20.32 3.44
C GLN A 261 -5.65 20.32 4.81
N GLN A 262 -5.87 19.15 5.41
CA GLN A 262 -6.41 19.03 6.76
C GLN A 262 -5.49 19.67 7.80
N ALA A 263 -4.18 19.49 7.69
CA ALA A 263 -3.20 20.10 8.59
C ALA A 263 -3.23 21.64 8.53
N VAL A 264 -3.35 22.21 7.33
CA VAL A 264 -3.52 23.68 7.15
C VAL A 264 -4.83 24.15 7.73
N GLN A 265 -5.95 23.44 7.52
CA GLN A 265 -7.27 23.78 8.07
C GLN A 265 -7.29 23.72 9.61
N LEU A 266 -6.55 22.80 10.21
CA LEU A 266 -6.42 22.66 11.67
C LEU A 266 -5.41 23.64 12.28
N GLY A 267 -4.70 24.44 11.46
CA GLY A 267 -3.66 25.36 11.91
C GLY A 267 -2.37 24.68 12.37
N LEU A 268 -2.15 23.43 11.98
CA LEU A 268 -0.95 22.64 12.27
C LEU A 268 0.17 22.91 11.28
N PHE A 269 -0.17 23.41 10.12
CA PHE A 269 0.76 23.71 9.03
C PHE A 269 0.56 25.15 8.55
N PRO A 270 1.62 25.86 8.12
CA PRO A 270 1.48 27.21 7.56
C PRO A 270 0.63 27.18 6.28
N ARG A 271 0.08 28.32 5.91
CA ARG A 271 -0.66 28.44 4.64
C ARG A 271 0.31 28.26 3.48
N ILE A 272 0.06 27.23 2.69
CA ILE A 272 0.83 26.86 1.49
C ILE A 272 -0.08 26.89 0.27
N ASP A 273 0.51 26.91 -0.92
CA ASP A 273 -0.20 26.89 -2.18
C ASP A 273 -0.86 25.52 -2.39
N ILE A 274 -2.20 25.47 -2.34
CA ILE A 274 -3.01 24.27 -2.59
C ILE A 274 -3.81 24.54 -3.86
N ARG A 275 -3.51 23.82 -4.93
CA ARG A 275 -4.15 23.96 -6.25
C ARG A 275 -5.20 22.88 -6.44
N ARG A 276 -6.36 23.24 -6.93
CA ARG A 276 -7.36 22.27 -7.39
C ARG A 276 -7.02 21.86 -8.83
N THR A 277 -6.96 20.54 -9.07
CA THR A 277 -6.63 19.99 -10.40
C THR A 277 -7.86 19.50 -11.17
N SER A 278 -9.05 19.53 -10.54
CA SER A 278 -10.32 19.22 -11.20
C SER A 278 -11.41 20.18 -10.73
N GLU A 279 -12.24 20.63 -11.68
CA GLU A 279 -13.43 21.45 -11.38
C GLU A 279 -14.62 20.61 -10.94
N THR A 280 -14.67 19.33 -11.36
CA THR A 280 -15.79 18.43 -11.12
C THR A 280 -15.61 17.52 -9.90
N GLN A 281 -14.38 17.34 -9.45
CA GLN A 281 -14.05 16.48 -8.30
C GLN A 281 -13.36 17.30 -7.21
N ALA A 282 -14.13 17.67 -6.18
CA ALA A 282 -13.68 18.57 -5.11
C ALA A 282 -12.47 18.06 -4.30
N GLY A 283 -12.17 16.75 -4.38
CA GLY A 283 -11.06 16.12 -3.66
C GLY A 283 -9.72 16.09 -4.41
N GLN A 284 -9.68 16.47 -5.70
CA GLN A 284 -8.43 16.45 -6.45
C GLN A 284 -7.64 17.74 -6.23
N ILE A 285 -6.66 17.64 -5.35
CA ILE A 285 -5.77 18.73 -4.98
C ILE A 285 -4.32 18.38 -5.31
N PHE A 286 -3.53 19.41 -5.56
CA PHE A 286 -2.09 19.35 -5.78
C PHE A 286 -1.39 20.34 -4.87
N VAL A 287 -0.36 19.88 -4.17
CA VAL A 287 0.45 20.69 -3.25
C VAL A 287 1.91 20.66 -3.72
N PRO A 288 2.38 21.68 -4.47
CA PRO A 288 3.70 21.64 -5.11
C PRO A 288 4.86 21.35 -4.16
N GLN A 289 4.87 21.99 -2.99
CA GLN A 289 5.94 21.83 -2.00
C GLN A 289 6.01 20.42 -1.47
N VAL A 290 4.84 19.82 -1.12
CA VAL A 290 4.76 18.44 -0.63
C VAL A 290 5.13 17.45 -1.73
N ASN A 291 4.68 17.70 -2.96
CA ASN A 291 5.04 16.87 -4.11
C ASN A 291 6.55 16.81 -4.33
N THR A 292 7.20 17.98 -4.30
CA THR A 292 8.66 18.05 -4.45
C THR A 292 9.39 17.37 -3.27
N PHE A 293 8.91 17.59 -2.05
CA PHE A 293 9.48 16.95 -0.85
C PHE A 293 9.39 15.42 -0.94
N LEU A 294 8.22 14.87 -1.27
CA LEU A 294 8.02 13.44 -1.44
C LEU A 294 8.88 12.89 -2.58
N MET A 295 8.92 13.56 -3.73
CA MET A 295 9.73 13.14 -4.88
C MET A 295 11.21 13.05 -4.51
N VAL A 296 11.76 14.07 -3.87
CA VAL A 296 13.17 14.08 -3.43
C VAL A 296 13.41 12.96 -2.44
N GLY A 297 12.55 12.78 -1.43
CA GLY A 297 12.65 11.70 -0.46
C GLY A 297 12.63 10.31 -1.10
N VAL A 298 11.69 10.06 -2.01
CA VAL A 298 11.57 8.80 -2.76
C VAL A 298 12.83 8.51 -3.56
N LEU A 299 13.38 9.51 -4.28
CA LEU A 299 14.60 9.33 -5.07
C LEU A 299 15.83 9.10 -4.18
N ILE A 300 15.94 9.80 -3.05
CA ILE A 300 17.01 9.56 -2.07
C ILE A 300 16.98 8.11 -1.60
N LEU A 301 15.80 7.60 -1.19
CA LEU A 301 15.67 6.22 -0.75
C LEU A 301 16.01 5.23 -1.87
N LEU A 302 15.49 5.46 -3.07
CA LEU A 302 15.74 4.59 -4.23
C LEU A 302 17.25 4.45 -4.51
N PHE A 303 17.99 5.54 -4.53
CA PHE A 303 19.43 5.52 -4.82
C PHE A 303 20.31 5.10 -3.64
N ALA A 304 19.85 5.32 -2.40
CA ALA A 304 20.55 4.89 -1.20
C ALA A 304 20.51 3.37 -1.02
N PHE A 305 19.34 2.76 -1.19
CA PHE A 305 19.12 1.35 -0.90
C PHE A 305 19.25 0.43 -2.14
N LYS A 306 18.91 0.89 -3.33
CA LYS A 306 19.08 0.21 -4.64
C LYS A 306 18.32 -1.11 -4.82
N THR A 307 17.80 -1.72 -3.76
CA THR A 307 17.00 -2.94 -3.78
C THR A 307 15.80 -2.78 -2.87
N SER A 308 14.67 -3.40 -3.24
CA SER A 308 13.44 -3.34 -2.44
C SER A 308 13.58 -4.05 -1.10
N SER A 309 14.44 -5.07 -1.01
CA SER A 309 14.71 -5.81 0.23
C SER A 309 15.58 -5.05 1.23
N ALA A 310 16.24 -3.98 0.81
CA ALA A 310 17.07 -3.14 1.69
C ALA A 310 16.31 -1.91 2.20
N LEU A 311 15.21 -1.52 1.52
CA LEU A 311 14.29 -0.46 1.92
C LEU A 311 13.37 -0.90 3.05
#